data_e58a25a6cbc2b73085b5a70ae52a5da6
#
_entry.id   e58a25a6cbc2b73085b5a70ae52a5da6
#
_cell.length_a   1.000
_cell.length_b   1.000
_cell.length_c   1.000
_cell.angle_alpha   90.00
_cell.angle_beta   90.00
_cell.angle_gamma   90.00
#
_symmetry.space_group_name_H-M   'P 1'
#
loop_
_entity.id
_entity.type
_entity.pdbx_description
1 polymer ?
#
loop_
_entity_poly.entity_id
_entity_poly.type
_entity_poly.pdbx_seq_one_letter_code
_entity_poly.pdbx_strand_id
1 'polypeptide(L)'
;MTNFNYKFLGAWLVIVASITGLQAQNDFTLKGKDEMVPAGVWNDVNGEYINAHGGGILLFDSKYYWFGEHRPAKGFSTEVGVTCYSSTDLCNWRYEGVALSVSEEAGNEIEKGCIMERPKVIYNKRTKKFVMWFHLELKGKGYEAARAGVAVSDSPTGPYRFVSSSRVCPGIFPLNMTEEERDMQWNMEQFEEWWTPEWREAVNKGLFVKRDLEGGQMSRDMTLYVDDDGIAYHIYSSEENLTLQIAELTDDYQGHSGKYVRLFPGGHNEAPAIFKKDGTYWMITSGCTGWAPNAARLFSAPFIWGPWTQHPNPCRGEGSDKTFGGQSTYVLQLPGNRYLFMADIWRPKSLMYSEYLWIPVRFDEEGMPYLTLSGKCNLSDGR
;
A
#
# COMPACT_ATOMS: atom_id res chain seq x y z
N MET A 1 -67.19 -31.64 -72.87
CA MET A 1 -68.56 -31.28 -72.43
C MET A 1 -68.50 -30.97 -70.97
N THR A 2 -68.84 -29.73 -70.65
CA THR A 2 -69.40 -29.21 -69.37
C THR A 2 -68.64 -29.45 -68.06
N ASN A 3 -67.89 -28.44 -67.67
CA ASN A 3 -68.20 -27.42 -66.67
C ASN A 3 -68.74 -27.90 -65.32
N PHE A 4 -68.00 -27.66 -64.24
CA PHE A 4 -68.57 -26.78 -63.17
C PHE A 4 -67.49 -26.28 -62.23
N ASN A 5 -67.38 -24.95 -62.14
CA ASN A 5 -66.57 -24.19 -61.20
C ASN A 5 -67.19 -24.24 -59.81
N TYR A 6 -66.36 -24.39 -58.78
CA TYR A 6 -66.75 -23.85 -57.44
C TYR A 6 -65.51 -23.09 -56.88
N LYS A 7 -65.66 -21.79 -56.77
CA LYS A 7 -64.81 -20.90 -56.00
C LYS A 7 -65.07 -21.15 -54.48
N PHE A 8 -64.08 -21.49 -53.76
CA PHE A 8 -64.08 -21.32 -52.35
C PHE A 8 -63.13 -20.18 -51.99
N LEU A 9 -63.70 -19.06 -51.47
CA LEU A 9 -62.96 -18.02 -50.75
C LEU A 9 -62.60 -18.57 -49.40
N GLY A 10 -61.34 -18.86 -49.21
CA GLY A 10 -60.77 -19.11 -47.88
C GLY A 10 -60.20 -17.83 -47.34
N ALA A 11 -60.87 -17.23 -46.41
CA ALA A 11 -60.34 -16.11 -45.64
C ALA A 11 -59.12 -16.61 -44.78
N TRP A 12 -57.95 -16.16 -45.12
CA TRP A 12 -56.81 -16.37 -44.28
C TRP A 12 -56.77 -15.35 -43.14
N LEU A 13 -57.14 -15.82 -41.92
CA LEU A 13 -56.92 -15.08 -40.71
C LEU A 13 -55.44 -15.06 -40.41
N VAL A 14 -54.77 -13.94 -40.68
CA VAL A 14 -53.38 -13.72 -40.23
C VAL A 14 -53.47 -13.37 -38.75
N ILE A 15 -53.20 -14.35 -37.90
CA ILE A 15 -52.91 -14.11 -36.47
C ILE A 15 -51.51 -13.55 -36.39
N VAL A 16 -51.40 -12.22 -36.27
CA VAL A 16 -50.18 -11.56 -35.86
C VAL A 16 -50.01 -11.83 -34.36
N ALA A 17 -49.32 -12.87 -34.02
CA ALA A 17 -48.83 -13.07 -32.66
C ALA A 17 -47.75 -12.03 -32.42
N SER A 18 -48.12 -10.92 -31.79
CA SER A 18 -47.17 -9.99 -31.16
C SER A 18 -46.46 -10.73 -30.04
N ILE A 19 -45.26 -11.24 -30.37
CA ILE A 19 -44.30 -11.68 -29.36
C ILE A 19 -43.79 -10.41 -28.69
N THR A 20 -44.49 -9.94 -27.65
CA THR A 20 -43.88 -9.05 -26.67
C THR A 20 -42.85 -9.89 -25.91
N GLY A 21 -41.63 -9.82 -26.39
CA GLY A 21 -40.47 -10.30 -25.64
C GLY A 21 -40.44 -9.50 -24.34
N LEU A 22 -40.90 -10.10 -23.25
CA LEU A 22 -40.45 -9.71 -21.93
C LEU A 22 -38.96 -9.99 -21.92
N GLN A 23 -38.15 -8.97 -22.22
CA GLN A 23 -36.81 -8.87 -21.66
C GLN A 23 -37.02 -8.78 -20.15
N ALA A 24 -36.89 -9.92 -19.49
CA ALA A 24 -36.60 -9.91 -18.08
C ALA A 24 -35.26 -9.16 -17.96
N GLN A 25 -35.32 -7.87 -17.72
CA GLN A 25 -34.23 -7.16 -17.07
C GLN A 25 -34.04 -7.89 -15.75
N ASN A 26 -33.03 -8.76 -15.73
CA ASN A 26 -32.41 -9.16 -14.49
C ASN A 26 -31.81 -7.89 -13.89
N ASP A 27 -32.63 -7.15 -13.17
CA ASP A 27 -32.17 -6.22 -12.14
C ASP A 27 -31.47 -7.07 -11.07
N PHE A 28 -30.24 -7.47 -11.37
CA PHE A 28 -29.26 -7.82 -10.37
C PHE A 28 -28.89 -6.49 -9.68
N THR A 29 -29.79 -6.02 -8.83
CA THR A 29 -29.40 -5.10 -7.76
C THR A 29 -28.45 -5.90 -6.88
N LEU A 30 -27.14 -5.77 -7.16
CA LEU A 30 -26.10 -6.16 -6.23
C LEU A 30 -26.42 -5.38 -4.96
N LYS A 31 -27.01 -6.07 -3.96
CA LYS A 31 -27.13 -5.52 -2.61
C LYS A 31 -25.71 -5.18 -2.17
N GLY A 32 -25.45 -3.90 -1.98
CA GLY A 32 -24.20 -3.43 -1.42
C GLY A 32 -23.89 -4.15 -0.11
N LYS A 33 -22.63 -4.33 0.19
CA LYS A 33 -22.21 -4.89 1.48
C LYS A 33 -22.48 -3.82 2.53
N ASP A 34 -23.31 -4.11 3.51
CA ASP A 34 -23.59 -3.21 4.63
C ASP A 34 -22.49 -3.28 5.71
N GLU A 35 -21.65 -4.32 5.66
CA GLU A 35 -20.61 -4.60 6.64
C GLU A 35 -19.31 -5.06 5.95
N MET A 36 -18.18 -4.58 6.46
CA MET A 36 -16.87 -5.05 6.04
C MET A 36 -16.56 -6.39 6.73
N VAL A 37 -16.16 -7.39 5.94
CA VAL A 37 -15.55 -8.62 6.45
C VAL A 37 -14.07 -8.32 6.68
N PRO A 38 -13.55 -8.41 7.92
CA PRO A 38 -12.20 -7.92 8.24
C PRO A 38 -11.07 -8.71 7.60
N ALA A 39 -11.31 -9.95 7.17
CA ALA A 39 -10.29 -10.76 6.52
C ALA A 39 -10.90 -11.60 5.39
N GLY A 40 -10.19 -11.74 4.28
CA GLY A 40 -10.54 -12.65 3.19
C GLY A 40 -10.38 -12.07 1.79
N VAL A 41 -10.97 -12.77 0.84
CA VAL A 41 -11.06 -12.38 -0.57
C VAL A 41 -12.16 -11.34 -0.72
N TRP A 42 -11.83 -10.23 -1.38
CA TRP A 42 -12.78 -9.16 -1.63
C TRP A 42 -13.00 -8.97 -3.13
N ASN A 43 -14.25 -8.74 -3.48
CA ASN A 43 -14.66 -8.44 -4.85
C ASN A 43 -15.19 -7.01 -4.93
N ASP A 44 -15.01 -6.40 -6.08
CA ASP A 44 -15.58 -5.10 -6.41
C ASP A 44 -17.11 -5.18 -6.62
N VAL A 45 -17.74 -4.06 -6.93
CA VAL A 45 -19.19 -3.98 -7.15
C VAL A 45 -19.66 -4.77 -8.38
N ASN A 46 -18.77 -5.17 -9.27
CA ASN A 46 -19.08 -6.01 -10.43
C ASN A 46 -18.87 -7.50 -10.15
N GLY A 47 -18.41 -7.86 -8.95
CA GLY A 47 -18.09 -9.23 -8.56
C GLY A 47 -16.67 -9.69 -8.95
N GLU A 48 -15.86 -8.79 -9.53
CA GLU A 48 -14.48 -9.09 -9.91
C GLU A 48 -13.55 -8.97 -8.70
N TYR A 49 -12.53 -9.81 -8.68
CA TYR A 49 -11.54 -9.82 -7.60
C TYR A 49 -10.77 -8.49 -7.52
N ILE A 50 -10.69 -7.89 -6.33
CA ILE A 50 -9.90 -6.68 -6.11
C ILE A 50 -8.42 -7.07 -6.09
N ASN A 51 -7.63 -6.50 -6.98
CA ASN A 51 -6.19 -6.69 -7.08
C ASN A 51 -5.48 -5.35 -6.83
N ALA A 52 -5.33 -4.99 -5.54
CA ALA A 52 -4.75 -3.73 -5.08
C ALA A 52 -3.93 -3.95 -3.79
N HIS A 53 -2.88 -4.78 -3.89
CA HIS A 53 -2.08 -5.22 -2.76
C HIS A 53 -1.05 -4.19 -2.31
N GLY A 54 -0.54 -4.33 -1.09
CA GLY A 54 0.53 -3.49 -0.53
C GLY A 54 0.22 -2.00 -0.46
N GLY A 55 -1.01 -1.63 -0.70
CA GLY A 55 -1.42 -0.28 -1.01
C GLY A 55 -1.80 0.61 0.17
N GLY A 56 -2.47 1.71 -0.14
CA GLY A 56 -3.04 2.64 0.82
C GLY A 56 -4.27 3.35 0.27
N ILE A 57 -4.95 4.09 1.12
CA ILE A 57 -6.18 4.80 0.79
C ILE A 57 -5.98 6.31 0.95
N LEU A 58 -6.37 7.05 -0.06
CA LEU A 58 -6.54 8.50 -0.02
C LEU A 58 -8.03 8.82 0.20
N LEU A 59 -8.35 9.59 1.24
CA LEU A 59 -9.64 10.26 1.37
C LEU A 59 -9.55 11.63 0.72
N PHE A 60 -10.31 11.84 -0.34
CA PHE A 60 -10.37 13.12 -1.04
C PHE A 60 -11.80 13.41 -1.48
N ASP A 61 -12.28 14.61 -1.19
CA ASP A 61 -13.64 15.08 -1.54
C ASP A 61 -14.74 14.08 -1.12
N SER A 62 -14.68 13.61 0.14
CA SER A 62 -15.60 12.65 0.76
C SER A 62 -15.67 11.28 0.07
N LYS A 63 -14.68 10.94 -0.75
CA LYS A 63 -14.56 9.65 -1.42
C LYS A 63 -13.21 9.02 -1.11
N TYR A 64 -13.20 7.72 -0.88
CA TYR A 64 -11.99 6.93 -0.64
C TYR A 64 -11.47 6.42 -1.98
N TYR A 65 -10.16 6.52 -2.19
CA TYR A 65 -9.46 6.00 -3.35
C TYR A 65 -8.37 5.04 -2.86
N TRP A 66 -8.53 3.78 -3.16
CA TRP A 66 -7.60 2.71 -2.79
C TRP A 66 -6.65 2.42 -3.94
N PHE A 67 -5.37 2.62 -3.72
CA PHE A 67 -4.30 2.30 -4.67
C PHE A 67 -3.55 1.08 -4.19
N GLY A 68 -3.20 0.19 -5.10
CA GLY A 68 -2.39 -0.98 -4.77
C GLY A 68 -1.72 -1.59 -5.99
N GLU A 69 -0.77 -2.45 -5.71
CA GLU A 69 -0.05 -3.22 -6.71
C GLU A 69 -1.00 -4.17 -7.43
N HIS A 70 -1.01 -4.14 -8.76
CA HIS A 70 -1.64 -5.20 -9.53
C HIS A 70 -0.69 -6.39 -9.60
N ARG A 71 -0.91 -7.39 -8.76
CA ARG A 71 -0.08 -8.59 -8.72
C ARG A 71 -0.43 -9.55 -9.86
N PRO A 72 0.56 -10.13 -10.55
CA PRO A 72 0.33 -11.11 -11.59
C PRO A 72 -0.13 -12.45 -11.00
N ALA A 73 -0.76 -13.28 -11.84
CA ALA A 73 -1.18 -14.63 -11.43
C ALA A 73 0.02 -15.56 -11.14
N LYS A 74 1.18 -15.28 -11.74
CA LYS A 74 2.45 -16.01 -11.54
C LYS A 74 3.61 -15.05 -11.45
N GLY A 75 4.57 -15.35 -10.54
CA GLY A 75 5.73 -14.49 -10.29
C GLY A 75 5.38 -13.25 -9.48
N PHE A 76 6.28 -12.27 -9.48
CA PHE A 76 6.16 -11.05 -8.69
C PHE A 76 6.52 -9.76 -9.47
N SER A 77 6.96 -9.89 -10.73
CA SER A 77 7.24 -8.75 -11.60
C SER A 77 5.96 -8.01 -11.97
N THR A 78 6.04 -6.71 -12.09
CA THR A 78 4.89 -5.86 -12.43
C THR A 78 4.62 -5.93 -13.93
N GLU A 79 3.44 -6.44 -14.29
CA GLU A 79 2.99 -6.57 -15.69
C GLU A 79 2.00 -5.46 -16.09
N VAL A 80 1.33 -4.86 -15.11
CA VAL A 80 0.25 -3.87 -15.31
C VAL A 80 0.60 -2.53 -14.70
N GLY A 81 0.88 -2.49 -13.39
CA GLY A 81 1.20 -1.29 -12.65
C GLY A 81 0.40 -1.15 -11.35
N VAL A 82 -0.07 0.05 -11.06
CA VAL A 82 -0.87 0.37 -9.86
C VAL A 82 -2.33 0.53 -10.26
N THR A 83 -3.22 -0.24 -9.62
CA THR A 83 -4.67 -0.12 -9.81
C THR A 83 -5.28 0.86 -8.81
N CYS A 84 -6.43 1.42 -9.19
CA CYS A 84 -7.24 2.29 -8.35
C CYS A 84 -8.66 1.76 -8.24
N TYR A 85 -9.17 1.76 -7.02
CA TYR A 85 -10.57 1.51 -6.70
C TYR A 85 -11.11 2.68 -5.90
N SER A 86 -12.43 2.93 -5.97
CA SER A 86 -13.05 4.00 -5.19
C SER A 86 -14.27 3.51 -4.43
N SER A 87 -14.54 4.13 -3.28
CA SER A 87 -15.68 3.83 -2.43
C SER A 87 -16.12 5.06 -1.65
N THR A 88 -17.40 5.10 -1.24
CA THR A 88 -17.93 6.09 -0.30
C THR A 88 -18.14 5.52 1.11
N ASP A 89 -18.03 4.19 1.27
CA ASP A 89 -18.39 3.47 2.49
C ASP A 89 -17.34 2.44 2.95
N LEU A 90 -16.21 2.29 2.21
CA LEU A 90 -15.14 1.31 2.46
C LEU A 90 -15.55 -0.16 2.32
N CYS A 91 -16.80 -0.43 1.96
CA CYS A 91 -17.35 -1.77 1.79
C CYS A 91 -17.58 -2.12 0.32
N ASN A 92 -18.05 -1.12 -0.45
CA ASN A 92 -18.42 -1.26 -1.85
C ASN A 92 -17.40 -0.52 -2.72
N TRP A 93 -16.53 -1.29 -3.37
CA TRP A 93 -15.43 -0.76 -4.16
C TRP A 93 -15.73 -0.83 -5.65
N ARG A 94 -15.52 0.26 -6.37
CA ARG A 94 -15.60 0.35 -7.82
C ARG A 94 -14.20 0.38 -8.41
N TYR A 95 -13.94 -0.47 -9.38
CA TYR A 95 -12.69 -0.39 -10.17
C TYR A 95 -12.67 0.88 -11.03
N GLU A 96 -11.66 1.71 -10.86
CA GLU A 96 -11.47 2.97 -11.61
C GLU A 96 -10.42 2.83 -12.74
N GLY A 97 -9.73 1.69 -12.81
CA GLY A 97 -8.72 1.42 -13.82
C GLY A 97 -7.30 1.34 -13.28
N VAL A 98 -6.35 1.35 -14.19
CA VAL A 98 -4.91 1.39 -13.89
C VAL A 98 -4.51 2.85 -13.71
N ALA A 99 -4.18 3.22 -12.47
CA ALA A 99 -3.78 4.60 -12.13
C ALA A 99 -2.40 4.96 -12.67
N LEU A 100 -1.42 4.05 -12.55
CA LEU A 100 -0.08 4.16 -13.12
C LEU A 100 0.24 2.88 -13.86
N SER A 101 0.40 2.94 -15.18
CA SER A 101 0.80 1.80 -15.99
C SER A 101 2.32 1.68 -16.06
N VAL A 102 2.81 0.43 -16.15
CA VAL A 102 4.19 0.19 -16.59
C VAL A 102 4.40 0.73 -18.01
N SER A 103 5.65 1.02 -18.35
CA SER A 103 6.05 1.45 -19.70
C SER A 103 6.34 0.23 -20.57
N GLU A 104 5.87 0.27 -21.83
CA GLU A 104 6.25 -0.71 -22.85
C GLU A 104 7.61 -0.35 -23.52
N GLU A 105 8.17 0.83 -23.20
CA GLU A 105 9.44 1.30 -23.72
C GLU A 105 10.60 0.63 -22.98
N ALA A 106 11.43 -0.09 -23.73
CA ALA A 106 12.61 -0.76 -23.18
C ALA A 106 13.63 0.25 -22.62
N GLY A 107 14.13 -0.01 -21.42
CA GLY A 107 15.07 0.87 -20.70
C GLY A 107 14.39 1.99 -19.92
N ASN A 108 13.08 2.11 -19.95
CA ASN A 108 12.34 2.97 -19.04
C ASN A 108 12.45 2.41 -17.60
N GLU A 109 12.59 3.27 -16.59
CA GLU A 109 12.75 2.82 -15.20
C GLU A 109 11.56 2.00 -14.71
N ILE A 110 10.33 2.30 -15.19
CA ILE A 110 9.12 1.53 -14.92
C ILE A 110 8.72 0.64 -16.09
N GLU A 111 9.69 0.12 -16.87
CA GLU A 111 9.35 -0.79 -17.97
C GLU A 111 8.68 -2.06 -17.43
N LYS A 112 7.83 -2.65 -18.26
CA LYS A 112 7.15 -3.91 -17.98
C LYS A 112 8.13 -5.00 -17.55
N GLY A 113 7.87 -5.62 -16.39
CA GLY A 113 8.78 -6.55 -15.75
C GLY A 113 9.69 -5.92 -14.68
N CYS A 114 9.56 -4.61 -14.37
CA CYS A 114 10.07 -4.02 -13.14
C CYS A 114 9.31 -4.57 -11.91
N ILE A 115 9.65 -4.12 -10.70
CA ILE A 115 8.87 -4.40 -9.50
C ILE A 115 8.42 -3.07 -8.91
N MET A 116 7.11 -2.86 -8.86
CA MET A 116 6.48 -1.69 -8.23
C MET A 116 5.68 -2.16 -7.03
N GLU A 117 6.09 -1.75 -5.83
CA GLU A 117 5.51 -2.22 -4.58
C GLU A 117 5.10 -1.06 -3.67
N ARG A 118 4.16 -1.33 -2.76
CA ARG A 118 3.73 -0.41 -1.70
C ARG A 118 3.28 0.98 -2.16
N PRO A 119 2.51 1.14 -3.25
CA PRO A 119 2.12 2.45 -3.73
C PRO A 119 1.26 3.19 -2.69
N LYS A 120 1.53 4.47 -2.50
CA LYS A 120 0.77 5.39 -1.65
C LYS A 120 0.56 6.70 -2.39
N VAL A 121 -0.61 7.30 -2.21
CA VAL A 121 -0.95 8.59 -2.83
C VAL A 121 -1.30 9.60 -1.76
N ILE A 122 -0.74 10.80 -1.89
CA ILE A 122 -1.07 11.96 -1.07
C ILE A 122 -1.47 13.13 -1.98
N TYR A 123 -2.33 14.01 -1.47
CA TYR A 123 -2.74 15.21 -2.20
C TYR A 123 -2.00 16.45 -1.71
N ASN A 124 -1.31 17.12 -2.61
CA ASN A 124 -0.63 18.37 -2.33
C ASN A 124 -1.58 19.55 -2.54
N LYS A 125 -2.02 20.18 -1.45
CA LYS A 125 -2.97 21.31 -1.49
C LYS A 125 -2.42 22.53 -2.20
N ARG A 126 -1.09 22.75 -2.16
CA ARG A 126 -0.42 23.90 -2.77
C ARG A 126 -0.34 23.77 -4.29
N THR A 127 0.11 22.62 -4.78
CA THR A 127 0.25 22.36 -6.22
C THR A 127 -1.02 21.83 -6.86
N LYS A 128 -2.01 21.41 -6.05
CA LYS A 128 -3.25 20.74 -6.46
C LYS A 128 -2.99 19.44 -7.24
N LYS A 129 -1.88 18.75 -6.93
CA LYS A 129 -1.50 17.49 -7.56
C LYS A 129 -1.73 16.33 -6.60
N PHE A 130 -2.09 15.20 -7.16
CA PHE A 130 -2.00 13.90 -6.51
C PHE A 130 -0.61 13.35 -6.79
N VAL A 131 0.12 13.00 -5.74
CA VAL A 131 1.49 12.51 -5.81
C VAL A 131 1.52 11.09 -5.30
N MET A 132 1.93 10.16 -6.16
CA MET A 132 2.11 8.75 -5.85
C MET A 132 3.58 8.46 -5.62
N TRP A 133 3.89 7.76 -4.53
CA TRP A 133 5.20 7.17 -4.27
C TRP A 133 5.08 5.66 -4.20
N PHE A 134 6.13 4.95 -4.59
CA PHE A 134 6.21 3.50 -4.55
C PHE A 134 7.66 3.03 -4.48
N HIS A 135 7.87 1.83 -3.92
CA HIS A 135 9.12 1.12 -4.04
C HIS A 135 9.30 0.63 -5.47
N LEU A 136 10.48 0.84 -6.04
CA LEU A 136 10.80 0.47 -7.41
C LEU A 136 12.10 -0.33 -7.47
N GLU A 137 12.00 -1.55 -8.04
CA GLU A 137 13.14 -2.30 -8.49
C GLU A 137 13.18 -2.34 -10.02
N LEU A 138 14.34 -2.07 -10.57
CA LEU A 138 14.54 -2.04 -12.02
C LEU A 138 14.50 -3.46 -12.60
N LYS A 139 13.95 -3.62 -13.78
CA LYS A 139 13.86 -4.90 -14.47
C LYS A 139 15.20 -5.62 -14.52
N GLY A 140 15.21 -6.90 -14.11
CA GLY A 140 16.39 -7.75 -14.12
C GLY A 140 17.45 -7.44 -13.06
N LYS A 141 17.18 -6.50 -12.12
CA LYS A 141 18.09 -6.13 -11.03
C LYS A 141 17.74 -6.77 -9.68
N GLY A 142 16.69 -7.60 -9.62
CA GLY A 142 16.20 -8.15 -8.36
C GLY A 142 15.81 -7.03 -7.40
N TYR A 143 16.29 -7.10 -6.16
CA TYR A 143 16.06 -6.07 -5.13
C TYR A 143 17.31 -5.20 -4.86
N GLU A 144 18.16 -5.01 -5.87
CA GLU A 144 19.39 -4.22 -5.73
C GLU A 144 19.20 -2.72 -5.97
N ALA A 145 18.24 -2.34 -6.82
CA ALA A 145 18.01 -0.94 -7.14
C ALA A 145 17.50 -0.16 -5.93
N ALA A 146 16.52 -0.73 -5.19
CA ALA A 146 15.94 -0.21 -3.95
C ALA A 146 15.64 1.29 -4.04
N ARG A 147 14.86 1.70 -5.06
CA ARG A 147 14.57 3.10 -5.38
C ARG A 147 13.17 3.48 -4.91
N ALA A 148 12.97 4.73 -4.60
CA ALA A 148 11.67 5.35 -4.45
C ALA A 148 11.24 5.95 -5.79
N GLY A 149 10.12 5.49 -6.35
CA GLY A 149 9.53 6.02 -7.57
C GLY A 149 8.47 7.05 -7.26
N VAL A 150 8.34 8.07 -8.11
CA VAL A 150 7.37 9.18 -7.99
C VAL A 150 6.58 9.33 -9.27
N ALA A 151 5.26 9.47 -9.13
CA ALA A 151 4.36 9.78 -10.22
C ALA A 151 3.31 10.82 -9.79
N VAL A 152 2.80 11.61 -10.73
CA VAL A 152 1.85 12.70 -10.45
C VAL A 152 0.64 12.65 -11.37
N SER A 153 -0.50 13.13 -10.85
CA SER A 153 -1.73 13.29 -11.63
C SER A 153 -2.50 14.55 -11.21
N ASP A 154 -3.35 15.03 -12.11
CA ASP A 154 -4.35 16.08 -11.84
C ASP A 154 -5.69 15.48 -11.34
N SER A 155 -5.87 14.18 -11.46
CA SER A 155 -7.06 13.46 -11.02
C SER A 155 -6.72 12.42 -9.96
N PRO A 156 -7.58 12.20 -8.95
CA PRO A 156 -7.33 11.17 -7.95
C PRO A 156 -7.19 9.77 -8.55
N THR A 157 -7.94 9.44 -9.61
CA THR A 157 -7.91 8.12 -10.26
C THR A 157 -6.79 7.97 -11.30
N GLY A 158 -6.06 9.03 -11.59
CA GLY A 158 -5.06 9.03 -12.67
C GLY A 158 -5.62 9.52 -14.02
N PRO A 159 -4.94 9.26 -15.14
CA PRO A 159 -3.65 8.54 -15.19
C PRO A 159 -2.53 9.32 -14.49
N TYR A 160 -1.71 8.60 -13.76
CA TYR A 160 -0.48 9.15 -13.19
C TYR A 160 0.63 9.09 -14.22
N ARG A 161 1.42 10.15 -14.27
CA ARG A 161 2.61 10.25 -15.10
C ARG A 161 3.85 10.03 -14.23
N PHE A 162 4.64 9.02 -14.54
CA PHE A 162 5.93 8.80 -13.89
C PHE A 162 6.82 10.04 -14.03
N VAL A 163 7.43 10.47 -12.94
CA VAL A 163 8.32 11.63 -12.88
C VAL A 163 9.77 11.18 -12.86
N SER A 164 10.13 10.39 -11.87
CA SER A 164 11.50 9.92 -11.65
C SER A 164 11.54 8.83 -10.60
N SER A 165 12.70 8.18 -10.45
CA SER A 165 13.03 7.40 -9.28
C SER A 165 14.48 7.64 -8.83
N SER A 166 14.73 7.49 -7.53
CA SER A 166 16.06 7.61 -6.96
C SER A 166 16.17 6.85 -5.64
N ARG A 167 17.37 6.57 -5.21
CA ARG A 167 17.65 6.30 -3.79
C ARG A 167 17.54 7.59 -2.99
N VAL A 168 17.39 7.47 -1.68
CA VAL A 168 17.02 8.59 -0.80
C VAL A 168 18.24 9.38 -0.35
N CYS A 169 18.21 10.71 -0.44
CA CYS A 169 19.16 11.66 0.12
C CYS A 169 20.64 11.33 -0.19
N PRO A 170 21.07 11.22 -1.47
CA PRO A 170 22.45 10.96 -1.83
C PRO A 170 23.39 12.04 -1.27
N GLY A 171 24.53 11.63 -0.72
CA GLY A 171 25.56 12.50 -0.15
C GLY A 171 25.22 13.10 1.22
N ILE A 172 24.09 12.73 1.82
CA ILE A 172 23.59 13.33 3.07
C ILE A 172 23.56 12.28 4.18
N PHE A 173 24.10 12.60 5.36
CA PHE A 173 23.98 11.78 6.56
C PHE A 173 22.64 12.01 7.28
N PRO A 174 22.11 11.00 7.98
CA PRO A 174 20.91 11.17 8.81
C PRO A 174 21.16 12.17 9.94
N LEU A 175 20.12 12.92 10.29
CA LEU A 175 20.17 13.98 11.32
C LEU A 175 20.60 13.44 12.70
N ASN A 176 20.23 12.21 13.01
CA ASN A 176 20.51 11.55 14.29
C ASN A 176 21.76 10.68 14.29
N MET A 177 22.65 10.85 13.34
CA MET A 177 23.98 10.22 13.31
C MET A 177 25.02 11.21 13.88
N THR A 178 25.78 10.78 14.88
CA THR A 178 26.80 11.61 15.54
C THR A 178 27.99 11.90 14.64
N GLU A 179 28.77 12.92 14.96
CA GLU A 179 30.02 13.22 14.23
C GLU A 179 31.00 12.05 14.29
N GLU A 180 31.12 11.42 15.47
CA GLU A 180 31.98 10.24 15.66
C GLU A 180 31.57 9.10 14.71
N GLU A 181 30.27 8.79 14.63
CA GLU A 181 29.74 7.78 13.72
C GLU A 181 29.97 8.16 12.24
N ARG A 182 29.84 9.44 11.88
CA ARG A 182 30.12 9.93 10.52
C ARG A 182 31.59 9.80 10.15
N ASP A 183 32.50 9.96 11.09
CA ASP A 183 33.95 9.87 10.86
C ASP A 183 34.47 8.44 10.84
N MET A 184 33.76 7.46 11.41
CA MET A 184 34.15 6.05 11.38
C MET A 184 34.36 5.57 9.95
N GLN A 185 35.42 4.85 9.72
CA GLN A 185 35.73 4.23 8.44
C GLN A 185 35.36 2.75 8.48
N TRP A 186 34.53 2.34 7.56
CA TRP A 186 34.11 0.96 7.42
C TRP A 186 34.56 0.40 6.06
N ASN A 187 35.18 -0.79 6.08
CA ASN A 187 35.39 -1.57 4.88
C ASN A 187 34.42 -2.76 4.92
N MET A 188 33.49 -2.86 3.94
CA MET A 188 32.56 -3.97 3.85
C MET A 188 33.26 -5.33 3.76
N GLU A 189 34.43 -5.39 3.13
CA GLU A 189 35.21 -6.62 2.97
C GLU A 189 35.75 -7.20 4.29
N GLN A 190 35.82 -6.39 5.36
CA GLN A 190 36.21 -6.89 6.68
C GLN A 190 35.13 -7.77 7.34
N PHE A 191 33.91 -7.77 6.83
CA PHE A 191 32.77 -8.52 7.33
C PHE A 191 32.45 -9.69 6.37
N GLU A 192 33.32 -10.71 6.38
CA GLU A 192 33.07 -11.94 5.59
C GLU A 192 31.78 -12.66 6.03
N GLU A 193 31.49 -12.61 7.34
CA GLU A 193 30.29 -13.17 7.93
C GLU A 193 29.39 -12.07 8.52
N TRP A 194 28.14 -12.07 8.11
CA TRP A 194 27.12 -11.22 8.70
C TRP A 194 26.64 -11.82 10.03
N TRP A 195 25.99 -11.01 10.85
CA TRP A 195 25.37 -11.39 12.13
C TRP A 195 26.36 -11.62 13.29
N THR A 196 27.62 -11.47 13.11
CA THR A 196 28.59 -11.42 14.21
C THR A 196 28.33 -10.20 15.10
N PRO A 197 28.76 -10.19 16.37
CA PRO A 197 28.64 -9.02 17.24
C PRO A 197 29.27 -7.76 16.62
N GLU A 198 30.45 -7.90 16.01
CA GLU A 198 31.18 -6.80 15.38
C GLU A 198 30.44 -6.23 14.18
N TRP A 199 29.86 -7.10 13.33
CA TRP A 199 29.03 -6.68 12.22
C TRP A 199 27.78 -5.94 12.71
N ARG A 200 27.10 -6.45 13.75
CA ARG A 200 25.91 -5.81 14.33
C ARG A 200 26.24 -4.43 14.90
N GLU A 201 27.38 -4.30 15.59
CA GLU A 201 27.85 -3.02 16.08
C GLU A 201 28.11 -2.03 14.93
N ALA A 202 28.77 -2.49 13.86
CA ALA A 202 29.02 -1.67 12.69
C ALA A 202 27.72 -1.21 12.01
N VAL A 203 26.73 -2.10 11.87
CA VAL A 203 25.40 -1.75 11.36
C VAL A 203 24.76 -0.67 12.23
N ASN A 204 24.75 -0.84 13.55
CA ASN A 204 24.18 0.13 14.47
C ASN A 204 24.85 1.51 14.31
N LYS A 205 26.15 1.54 14.08
CA LYS A 205 26.97 2.75 13.88
C LYS A 205 27.00 3.25 12.42
N GLY A 206 26.14 2.73 11.53
CA GLY A 206 25.92 3.28 10.20
C GLY A 206 26.77 2.69 9.08
N LEU A 207 27.21 1.43 9.18
CA LEU A 207 27.93 0.71 8.12
C LEU A 207 27.25 0.87 6.75
N PHE A 208 25.95 0.58 6.68
CA PHE A 208 25.19 0.66 5.43
C PHE A 208 24.86 2.09 5.01
N VAL A 209 24.68 3.01 5.96
CA VAL A 209 24.54 4.44 5.63
C VAL A 209 25.74 4.92 4.84
N LYS A 210 26.94 4.55 5.28
CA LYS A 210 28.21 4.94 4.62
C LYS A 210 28.40 4.23 3.29
N ARG A 211 28.08 2.93 3.22
CA ARG A 211 28.12 2.18 1.95
C ARG A 211 27.29 2.89 0.87
N ASP A 212 26.10 3.34 1.26
CA ASP A 212 25.10 3.91 0.35
C ASP A 212 25.12 5.45 0.29
N LEU A 213 26.09 6.10 0.96
CA LEU A 213 26.10 7.56 1.12
C LEU A 213 26.10 8.29 -0.22
N GLU A 214 27.00 7.95 -1.14
CA GLU A 214 27.11 8.64 -2.43
C GLU A 214 25.90 8.37 -3.34
N GLY A 215 25.45 7.12 -3.39
CA GLY A 215 24.33 6.70 -4.26
C GLY A 215 22.95 6.98 -3.68
N GLY A 216 22.87 7.33 -2.41
CA GLY A 216 21.64 7.48 -1.65
C GLY A 216 21.21 6.20 -0.96
N GLN A 217 20.40 6.37 0.10
CA GLN A 217 19.91 5.27 0.94
C GLN A 217 18.89 4.41 0.18
N MET A 218 18.94 3.10 0.42
CA MET A 218 17.94 2.15 -0.13
C MET A 218 16.54 2.53 0.34
N SER A 219 15.53 2.35 -0.52
CA SER A 219 14.12 2.45 -0.17
C SER A 219 13.39 1.21 -0.66
N ARG A 220 12.86 0.42 0.29
CA ARG A 220 12.05 -0.76 0.01
C ARG A 220 10.64 -0.58 0.55
N ASP A 221 10.09 -1.48 1.36
CA ASP A 221 8.75 -1.34 1.95
C ASP A 221 8.53 0.04 2.53
N MET A 222 7.46 0.71 2.11
CA MET A 222 7.28 2.12 2.41
C MET A 222 5.83 2.52 2.68
N THR A 223 5.68 3.64 3.37
CA THR A 223 4.42 4.38 3.47
C THR A 223 4.68 5.88 3.41
N LEU A 224 3.61 6.65 3.25
CA LEU A 224 3.62 8.11 3.32
C LEU A 224 2.80 8.60 4.51
N TYR A 225 3.19 9.73 5.04
CA TYR A 225 2.43 10.43 6.08
C TYR A 225 2.46 11.94 5.80
N VAL A 226 1.30 12.59 5.89
CA VAL A 226 1.18 14.05 5.85
C VAL A 226 0.74 14.52 7.22
N ASP A 227 1.56 15.34 7.85
CA ASP A 227 1.27 15.86 9.19
C ASP A 227 0.29 17.03 9.18
N ASP A 228 -0.16 17.45 10.35
CA ASP A 228 -1.16 18.51 10.53
C ASP A 228 -0.70 19.87 9.97
N ASP A 229 0.61 20.11 9.94
CA ASP A 229 1.24 21.31 9.35
C ASP A 229 1.38 21.25 7.81
N GLY A 230 1.06 20.10 7.21
CA GLY A 230 1.16 19.87 5.78
C GLY A 230 2.55 19.42 5.32
N ILE A 231 3.49 19.18 6.22
CA ILE A 231 4.76 18.54 5.87
C ILE A 231 4.50 17.06 5.62
N ALA A 232 5.05 16.54 4.52
CA ALA A 232 4.91 15.14 4.16
C ALA A 232 6.22 14.37 4.41
N TYR A 233 6.05 13.10 4.78
CA TYR A 233 7.15 12.20 5.13
C TYR A 233 7.04 10.90 4.37
N HIS A 234 8.20 10.39 3.94
CA HIS A 234 8.40 9.07 3.39
C HIS A 234 9.04 8.21 4.47
N ILE A 235 8.36 7.12 4.87
CA ILE A 235 8.83 6.17 5.88
C ILE A 235 9.09 4.86 5.16
N TYR A 236 10.31 4.31 5.27
CA TYR A 236 10.71 3.18 4.44
C TYR A 236 11.75 2.28 5.11
N SER A 237 11.78 1.01 4.68
CA SER A 237 12.85 0.07 5.02
C SER A 237 14.08 0.36 4.20
N SER A 238 15.25 0.40 4.85
CA SER A 238 16.53 0.71 4.28
C SER A 238 17.62 -0.23 4.83
N GLU A 239 18.88 -0.04 4.40
CA GLU A 239 20.01 -0.77 4.94
C GLU A 239 19.79 -2.29 4.92
N GLU A 240 19.43 -2.86 3.77
CA GLU A 240 19.06 -4.28 3.58
C GLU A 240 17.89 -4.73 4.46
N ASN A 241 16.87 -3.88 4.66
CA ASN A 241 15.75 -4.05 5.57
C ASN A 241 16.13 -4.14 7.06
N LEU A 242 17.37 -3.77 7.41
CA LEU A 242 17.84 -3.78 8.79
C LEU A 242 17.34 -2.59 9.60
N THR A 243 16.99 -1.49 8.91
CA THR A 243 16.73 -0.19 9.56
C THR A 243 15.55 0.48 8.87
N LEU A 244 14.64 1.07 9.63
CA LEU A 244 13.68 2.02 9.08
C LEU A 244 14.29 3.42 8.99
N GLN A 245 13.87 4.17 8.00
CA GLN A 245 14.22 5.58 7.86
C GLN A 245 12.97 6.42 7.64
N ILE A 246 12.97 7.66 8.11
CA ILE A 246 11.95 8.67 7.84
C ILE A 246 12.65 9.83 7.15
N ALA A 247 12.18 10.19 5.97
CA ALA A 247 12.66 11.34 5.21
C ALA A 247 11.54 12.36 4.98
N GLU A 248 11.86 13.65 5.16
CA GLU A 248 10.96 14.75 4.82
C GLU A 248 10.91 14.93 3.31
N LEU A 249 9.72 15.13 2.77
CA LEU A 249 9.52 15.44 1.37
C LEU A 249 9.65 16.94 1.10
N THR A 250 9.95 17.30 -0.15
CA THR A 250 9.87 18.67 -0.63
C THR A 250 8.46 19.22 -0.55
N ASP A 251 8.31 20.54 -0.58
CA ASP A 251 7.02 21.21 -0.49
C ASP A 251 6.00 20.81 -1.57
N ASP A 252 6.44 20.32 -2.72
CA ASP A 252 5.59 19.81 -3.80
C ASP A 252 5.32 18.30 -3.69
N TYR A 253 5.92 17.65 -2.67
CA TYR A 253 5.87 16.22 -2.39
C TYR A 253 6.54 15.33 -3.45
N GLN A 254 7.32 15.89 -4.38
CA GLN A 254 7.90 15.14 -5.49
C GLN A 254 9.38 14.77 -5.30
N GLY A 255 9.98 15.11 -4.18
CA GLY A 255 11.38 14.82 -3.86
C GLY A 255 11.62 14.76 -2.35
N HIS A 256 12.85 14.47 -1.95
CA HIS A 256 13.27 14.52 -0.55
C HIS A 256 13.93 15.87 -0.26
N SER A 257 13.65 16.46 0.93
CA SER A 257 14.21 17.76 1.33
C SER A 257 15.69 17.68 1.72
N GLY A 258 16.22 16.48 1.90
CA GLY A 258 17.57 16.24 2.42
C GLY A 258 17.61 15.99 3.94
N LYS A 259 16.47 16.05 4.63
CA LYS A 259 16.39 15.75 6.06
C LYS A 259 15.84 14.33 6.25
N TYR A 260 16.55 13.49 6.98
CA TYR A 260 16.08 12.16 7.35
C TYR A 260 16.73 11.65 8.65
N VAL A 261 16.10 10.66 9.26
CA VAL A 261 16.57 9.96 10.46
C VAL A 261 16.55 8.46 10.26
N ARG A 262 17.39 7.76 11.00
CA ARG A 262 17.40 6.30 11.14
C ARG A 262 16.62 5.89 12.37
N LEU A 263 15.84 4.82 12.24
CA LEU A 263 15.05 4.25 13.33
C LEU A 263 15.37 2.77 13.49
N PHE A 264 15.62 2.36 14.72
CA PHE A 264 15.81 0.96 15.08
C PHE A 264 16.90 0.25 14.23
N PRO A 265 18.13 0.78 14.16
CA PRO A 265 19.22 0.13 13.40
C PRO A 265 19.36 -1.34 13.79
N GLY A 266 19.46 -2.22 12.80
CA GLY A 266 19.53 -3.67 13.01
C GLY A 266 18.24 -4.32 13.51
N GLY A 267 17.14 -3.58 13.60
CA GLY A 267 15.87 -4.06 14.14
C GLY A 267 15.06 -4.93 13.19
N HIS A 268 15.37 -4.96 11.89
CA HIS A 268 14.64 -5.73 10.87
C HIS A 268 13.16 -5.43 10.82
N ASN A 269 12.81 -4.18 10.48
CA ASN A 269 11.44 -3.74 10.35
C ASN A 269 11.08 -3.52 8.89
N GLU A 270 9.95 -4.08 8.48
CA GLU A 270 9.34 -3.91 7.16
C GLU A 270 7.91 -3.36 7.28
N ALA A 271 7.34 -2.99 6.15
CA ALA A 271 5.93 -2.66 5.99
C ALA A 271 5.41 -1.63 7.01
N PRO A 272 6.05 -0.45 7.12
CA PRO A 272 5.63 0.57 8.08
C PRO A 272 4.22 1.08 7.76
N ALA A 273 3.41 1.25 8.81
CA ALA A 273 2.09 1.88 8.79
C ALA A 273 2.00 2.84 9.97
N ILE A 274 1.78 4.12 9.71
CA ILE A 274 1.88 5.19 10.71
C ILE A 274 0.56 5.94 10.84
N PHE A 275 0.27 6.42 12.04
CA PHE A 275 -0.84 7.34 12.33
C PHE A 275 -0.50 8.22 13.53
N LYS A 276 -1.26 9.30 13.71
CA LYS A 276 -1.12 10.21 14.84
C LYS A 276 -2.43 10.29 15.60
N LYS A 277 -2.38 10.13 16.91
CA LYS A 277 -3.54 10.28 17.79
C LYS A 277 -3.17 11.10 19.01
N ASP A 278 -3.95 12.15 19.27
CA ASP A 278 -3.79 13.01 20.46
C ASP A 278 -2.35 13.51 20.67
N GLY A 279 -1.68 13.90 19.55
CA GLY A 279 -0.31 14.40 19.54
C GLY A 279 0.78 13.32 19.55
N THR A 280 0.44 12.04 19.73
CA THR A 280 1.39 10.92 19.72
C THR A 280 1.39 10.24 18.35
N TYR A 281 2.57 10.05 17.79
CA TYR A 281 2.77 9.24 16.59
C TYR A 281 2.86 7.77 16.98
N TRP A 282 2.15 6.94 16.24
CA TRP A 282 2.14 5.48 16.37
C TRP A 282 2.56 4.85 15.07
N MET A 283 3.39 3.82 15.14
CA MET A 283 3.83 3.06 13.97
C MET A 283 3.67 1.58 14.23
N ILE A 284 3.06 0.87 13.27
CA ILE A 284 2.97 -0.59 13.26
C ILE A 284 3.81 -1.08 12.10
N THR A 285 4.67 -2.07 12.37
CA THR A 285 5.55 -2.70 11.36
C THR A 285 5.47 -4.21 11.44
N SER A 286 6.02 -4.89 10.46
CA SER A 286 6.32 -6.32 10.53
C SER A 286 7.83 -6.57 10.76
N GLY A 287 8.17 -7.79 11.15
CA GLY A 287 9.54 -8.30 11.04
C GLY A 287 9.85 -8.75 9.62
N CYS A 288 11.13 -9.05 9.36
CA CYS A 288 11.61 -9.55 8.07
C CYS A 288 11.64 -11.08 8.07
N THR A 289 10.56 -11.71 7.64
CA THR A 289 10.41 -13.18 7.55
C THR A 289 10.02 -13.65 6.15
N GLY A 290 10.32 -12.84 5.14
CA GLY A 290 9.89 -13.04 3.75
C GLY A 290 8.35 -13.05 3.68
N TRP A 291 7.77 -14.04 3.02
CA TRP A 291 6.32 -14.15 2.86
C TRP A 291 5.60 -14.76 4.08
N ALA A 292 6.32 -15.26 5.08
CA ALA A 292 5.72 -15.84 6.27
C ALA A 292 5.22 -14.73 7.22
N PRO A 293 3.97 -14.82 7.72
CA PRO A 293 3.48 -13.83 8.67
C PRO A 293 4.22 -13.90 10.00
N ASN A 294 4.38 -12.77 10.66
CA ASN A 294 5.02 -12.64 11.95
C ASN A 294 4.24 -11.68 12.87
N ALA A 295 4.67 -11.59 14.13
CA ALA A 295 4.06 -10.68 15.09
C ALA A 295 4.28 -9.23 14.69
N ALA A 296 3.21 -8.44 14.72
CA ALA A 296 3.30 -7.00 14.52
C ALA A 296 4.14 -6.35 15.61
N ARG A 297 4.83 -5.28 15.29
CA ARG A 297 5.61 -4.46 16.20
C ARG A 297 4.97 -3.08 16.31
N LEU A 298 4.92 -2.57 17.52
CA LEU A 298 4.31 -1.29 17.81
C LEU A 298 5.36 -0.32 18.36
N PHE A 299 5.32 0.91 17.87
CA PHE A 299 6.19 1.98 18.31
C PHE A 299 5.39 3.27 18.51
N SER A 300 5.85 4.13 19.41
CA SER A 300 5.33 5.48 19.57
C SER A 300 6.41 6.53 19.70
N ALA A 301 6.07 7.78 19.35
CA ALA A 301 6.94 8.93 19.55
C ALA A 301 6.15 10.22 19.78
N PRO A 302 6.71 11.19 20.54
CA PRO A 302 6.10 12.51 20.69
C PRO A 302 6.30 13.41 19.45
N PHE A 303 7.32 13.12 18.64
CA PHE A 303 7.65 13.83 17.38
C PHE A 303 7.93 12.82 16.28
N ILE A 304 7.65 13.19 15.03
CA ILE A 304 7.89 12.31 13.88
C ILE A 304 9.35 11.84 13.78
N TRP A 305 10.28 12.71 14.16
CA TRP A 305 11.72 12.42 14.22
C TRP A 305 12.16 11.58 15.42
N GLY A 306 11.24 11.28 16.34
CA GLY A 306 11.49 10.54 17.57
C GLY A 306 11.68 11.44 18.81
N PRO A 307 12.19 10.90 19.93
CA PRO A 307 12.62 9.51 20.06
C PRO A 307 11.45 8.52 20.00
N TRP A 308 11.65 7.39 19.30
CA TRP A 308 10.68 6.33 19.20
C TRP A 308 10.88 5.25 20.26
N THR A 309 9.80 4.82 20.88
CA THR A 309 9.78 3.76 21.89
C THR A 309 9.03 2.55 21.38
N GLN A 310 9.63 1.37 21.53
CA GLN A 310 8.98 0.11 21.18
C GLN A 310 8.04 -0.35 22.30
N HIS A 311 6.90 -0.88 21.91
CA HIS A 311 5.87 -1.46 22.79
C HIS A 311 5.66 -2.95 22.50
N PRO A 312 4.92 -3.68 23.36
CA PRO A 312 4.49 -5.03 23.06
C PRO A 312 3.67 -5.14 21.78
N ASN A 313 3.56 -6.35 21.23
CA ASN A 313 2.71 -6.65 20.07
C ASN A 313 1.30 -6.10 20.28
N PRO A 314 0.78 -5.25 19.37
CA PRO A 314 -0.56 -4.67 19.51
C PRO A 314 -1.69 -5.67 19.27
N CYS A 315 -1.42 -6.81 18.63
CA CYS A 315 -2.43 -7.82 18.32
C CYS A 315 -2.80 -8.60 19.58
N ARG A 316 -4.10 -8.82 19.80
CA ARG A 316 -4.64 -9.56 20.96
C ARG A 316 -5.58 -10.68 20.49
N GLY A 317 -5.51 -11.85 21.11
CA GLY A 317 -6.34 -13.01 20.80
C GLY A 317 -5.66 -14.05 19.93
N GLU A 318 -6.43 -15.01 19.41
CA GLU A 318 -5.92 -16.11 18.57
C GLU A 318 -5.29 -15.57 17.27
N GLY A 319 -4.10 -16.06 16.90
CA GLY A 319 -3.36 -15.62 15.72
C GLY A 319 -2.60 -14.30 15.88
N SER A 320 -2.61 -13.70 17.08
CA SER A 320 -1.91 -12.43 17.37
C SER A 320 -0.39 -12.51 17.18
N ASP A 321 0.20 -13.68 17.39
CA ASP A 321 1.63 -13.98 17.18
C ASP A 321 2.07 -13.90 15.71
N LYS A 322 1.09 -13.86 14.79
CA LYS A 322 1.29 -13.79 13.34
C LYS A 322 0.48 -12.66 12.69
N THR A 323 0.08 -11.65 13.47
CA THR A 323 -0.76 -10.54 12.98
C THR A 323 -1.99 -11.05 12.21
N PHE A 324 -2.61 -12.13 12.72
CA PHE A 324 -3.76 -12.83 12.10
C PHE A 324 -3.48 -13.31 10.66
N GLY A 325 -2.22 -13.55 10.31
CA GLY A 325 -1.76 -13.94 8.98
C GLY A 325 -1.37 -12.78 8.06
N GLY A 326 -1.55 -11.52 8.49
CA GLY A 326 -1.31 -10.34 7.68
C GLY A 326 0.05 -9.69 7.88
N GLN A 327 0.49 -8.94 6.87
CA GLN A 327 1.59 -7.98 6.94
C GLN A 327 1.02 -6.57 6.76
N SER A 328 1.37 -5.63 7.65
CA SER A 328 0.92 -4.23 7.60
C SER A 328 1.18 -3.58 6.25
N THR A 329 0.34 -2.64 5.87
CA THR A 329 0.56 -1.81 4.68
C THR A 329 0.22 -0.34 4.90
N TYR A 330 -0.83 -0.04 5.67
CA TYR A 330 -1.31 1.31 5.90
C TYR A 330 -2.16 1.40 7.17
N VAL A 331 -2.31 2.60 7.72
CA VAL A 331 -3.38 2.93 8.67
C VAL A 331 -4.17 4.09 8.10
N LEU A 332 -5.44 3.85 7.81
CA LEU A 332 -6.36 4.88 7.35
C LEU A 332 -6.97 5.61 8.55
N GLN A 333 -6.80 6.92 8.61
CA GLN A 333 -7.55 7.76 9.52
C GLN A 333 -8.97 7.99 8.99
N LEU A 334 -9.96 7.70 9.82
CA LEU A 334 -11.38 7.86 9.54
C LEU A 334 -11.94 9.11 10.27
N PRO A 335 -13.07 9.67 9.82
CA PRO A 335 -13.76 10.72 10.57
C PRO A 335 -14.03 10.32 12.03
N GLY A 336 -13.97 11.28 12.95
CA GLY A 336 -14.21 11.04 14.37
C GLY A 336 -13.03 10.41 15.12
N ASN A 337 -11.82 10.66 14.66
CA ASN A 337 -10.57 10.20 15.31
C ASN A 337 -10.49 8.66 15.44
N ARG A 338 -11.02 7.96 14.43
CA ARG A 338 -10.98 6.51 14.30
C ARG A 338 -9.89 6.12 13.31
N TYR A 339 -9.38 4.90 13.43
CA TYR A 339 -8.28 4.40 12.60
C TYR A 339 -8.57 2.98 12.16
N LEU A 340 -8.25 2.68 10.91
CA LEU A 340 -8.37 1.36 10.31
C LEU A 340 -6.98 0.85 9.91
N PHE A 341 -6.52 -0.20 10.58
CA PHE A 341 -5.31 -0.91 10.23
C PHE A 341 -5.57 -1.76 8.98
N MET A 342 -4.69 -1.65 8.00
CA MET A 342 -4.73 -2.38 6.74
C MET A 342 -3.51 -3.27 6.61
N ALA A 343 -3.72 -4.50 6.17
CA ALA A 343 -2.68 -5.50 5.94
C ALA A 343 -3.07 -6.42 4.77
N ASP A 344 -2.08 -7.11 4.21
CA ASP A 344 -2.28 -8.15 3.21
C ASP A 344 -1.90 -9.52 3.79
N ILE A 345 -2.74 -10.52 3.52
CA ILE A 345 -2.46 -11.94 3.81
C ILE A 345 -1.88 -12.53 2.53
N TRP A 346 -0.57 -12.58 2.46
CA TRP A 346 0.14 -12.98 1.26
C TRP A 346 -0.06 -14.44 0.88
N ARG A 347 -0.26 -14.71 -0.41
CA ARG A 347 -0.33 -16.03 -1.03
C ARG A 347 0.86 -16.19 -2.01
N PRO A 348 2.06 -16.57 -1.54
CA PRO A 348 3.29 -16.50 -2.36
C PRO A 348 3.27 -17.32 -3.65
N LYS A 349 2.47 -18.39 -3.68
CA LYS A 349 2.30 -19.21 -4.90
C LYS A 349 1.37 -18.59 -5.93
N SER A 350 0.60 -17.57 -5.54
CA SER A 350 -0.36 -16.88 -6.41
C SER A 350 -0.70 -15.52 -5.80
N LEU A 351 0.22 -14.56 -5.91
CA LEU A 351 0.15 -13.25 -5.26
C LEU A 351 -1.11 -12.47 -5.64
N MET A 352 -1.62 -12.65 -6.84
CA MET A 352 -2.89 -12.08 -7.30
C MET A 352 -4.05 -12.41 -6.35
N TYR A 353 -4.06 -13.60 -5.76
CA TYR A 353 -5.10 -14.07 -4.85
C TYR A 353 -4.74 -13.95 -3.36
N SER A 354 -3.81 -13.05 -3.03
CA SER A 354 -3.59 -12.62 -1.66
C SER A 354 -4.87 -11.99 -1.10
N GLU A 355 -5.08 -12.10 0.20
CA GLU A 355 -6.30 -11.64 0.84
C GLU A 355 -6.03 -10.34 1.61
N TYR A 356 -7.08 -9.64 1.97
CA TYR A 356 -7.01 -8.40 2.73
C TYR A 356 -7.39 -8.64 4.19
N LEU A 357 -6.70 -7.93 5.09
CA LEU A 357 -6.98 -7.91 6.52
C LEU A 357 -7.08 -6.46 6.97
N TRP A 358 -8.30 -5.99 7.23
CA TRP A 358 -8.54 -4.63 7.71
C TRP A 358 -9.24 -4.67 9.06
N ILE A 359 -8.62 -4.10 10.07
CA ILE A 359 -9.06 -4.17 11.47
C ILE A 359 -9.13 -2.76 12.05
N PRO A 360 -10.23 -2.37 12.71
CA PRO A 360 -10.27 -1.14 13.48
C PRO A 360 -9.19 -1.11 14.56
N VAL A 361 -8.43 -0.04 14.62
CA VAL A 361 -7.52 0.21 15.74
C VAL A 361 -8.34 0.62 16.94
N ARG A 362 -8.22 -0.13 18.02
CA ARG A 362 -8.85 0.17 19.30
C ARG A 362 -7.82 0.71 20.27
N PHE A 363 -8.28 1.40 21.31
CA PHE A 363 -7.42 1.95 22.35
C PHE A 363 -7.90 1.44 23.70
N ASP A 364 -6.96 1.04 24.55
CA ASP A 364 -7.28 0.65 25.93
C ASP A 364 -7.38 1.88 26.85
N GLU A 365 -7.59 1.63 28.15
CA GLU A 365 -7.76 2.69 29.17
C GLU A 365 -6.51 3.57 29.31
N GLU A 366 -5.35 3.04 28.96
CA GLU A 366 -4.06 3.74 28.97
C GLU A 366 -3.78 4.49 27.65
N GLY A 367 -4.69 4.37 26.67
CA GLY A 367 -4.56 4.98 25.36
C GLY A 367 -3.64 4.21 24.41
N MET A 368 -3.26 2.97 24.74
CA MET A 368 -2.43 2.11 23.89
C MET A 368 -3.26 1.52 22.75
N PRO A 369 -2.79 1.61 21.50
CA PRO A 369 -3.49 0.99 20.38
C PRO A 369 -3.37 -0.54 20.42
N TYR A 370 -4.47 -1.21 20.12
CA TYR A 370 -4.49 -2.65 19.95
C TYR A 370 -5.41 -3.10 18.81
N LEU A 371 -5.15 -4.29 18.30
CA LEU A 371 -5.87 -4.93 17.20
C LEU A 371 -6.47 -6.25 17.67
N THR A 372 -7.74 -6.49 17.33
CA THR A 372 -8.41 -7.78 17.56
C THR A 372 -9.16 -8.18 16.31
N LEU A 373 -9.00 -9.43 15.88
CA LEU A 373 -9.79 -9.96 14.77
C LEU A 373 -11.17 -10.36 15.30
N SER A 374 -12.20 -9.64 14.90
CA SER A 374 -13.60 -9.96 15.20
C SER A 374 -14.37 -10.20 13.90
N GLY A 375 -15.44 -11.03 13.94
CA GLY A 375 -16.06 -11.61 12.76
C GLY A 375 -16.64 -10.65 11.73
N LYS A 376 -17.14 -9.47 12.11
CA LYS A 376 -17.66 -8.42 11.20
C LYS A 376 -17.43 -7.05 11.81
N CYS A 377 -17.15 -6.09 10.98
CA CYS A 377 -16.93 -4.71 11.36
C CYS A 377 -17.92 -3.80 10.65
N ASN A 378 -18.76 -3.11 11.40
CA ASN A 378 -19.54 -2.00 10.88
C ASN A 378 -18.70 -0.71 11.05
N LEU A 379 -18.23 -0.15 9.94
CA LEU A 379 -17.42 1.07 9.97
C LEU A 379 -18.25 2.33 10.26
N SER A 380 -19.59 2.23 10.18
CA SER A 380 -20.51 3.32 10.55
C SER A 380 -20.72 3.43 12.06
N ASP A 381 -20.52 2.35 12.81
CA ASP A 381 -20.74 2.34 14.24
C ASP A 381 -19.51 2.91 14.97
N GLY A 382 -19.66 4.14 15.43
CA GLY A 382 -18.66 4.88 16.17
C GLY A 382 -18.42 4.37 17.62
N ARG A 383 -18.39 3.04 17.83
CA ARG A 383 -18.16 2.43 19.15
C ARG A 383 -17.03 1.40 19.09
#